data_26022c996587a4d2589333d0bcc9e56b
#
_entry.id   26022c996587a4d2589333d0bcc9e56b
#
_cell.length_a   1.000
_cell.length_b   1.000
_cell.length_c   1.000
_cell.angle_alpha   90.00
_cell.angle_beta   90.00
_cell.angle_gamma   90.00
#
_symmetry.space_group_name_H-M   'P 1'
#
loop_
_entity.id
_entity.type
_entity.pdbx_description
1 polymer ?
#
loop_
_entity_poly.entity_id
_entity_poly.type
_entity_poly.pdbx_seq_one_letter_code
_entity_poly.pdbx_strand_id
1 'polypeptide(L)'
;MIITTRFFPTRPLGSSRAHKVLERDVLVYRRNWTIIVTGFFEPIFYLLGIGFGLGTIVGDVGDIPYAAFVAPGLMATAAMNGALFEATFNLFFKLKYAKTFDAILATPLGPSDIAIGEVSWALTRGLLYAIAFLLVMLVLGLVLSPLGILMIPGALLIGLAAASVGMAATTYMRKWQDFDVVTVVTMPMFLFSGTFFPISVYPDWLETMVELTPLYRGVHMLRSFSTGEVGPMVLLDIVYLAVMGLIGVAITARRLRGLLLK
;
A
#
# COMPACT_ATOMS: atom_id res chain seq x y z
N MET A 1 -42.77 20.73 -5.38
CA MET A 1 -41.60 20.16 -4.65
C MET A 1 -41.76 18.64 -4.68
N ILE A 2 -41.23 18.05 -5.75
CA ILE A 2 -41.35 16.58 -5.98
C ILE A 2 -40.11 15.94 -5.41
N ILE A 3 -40.27 15.29 -4.26
CA ILE A 3 -39.24 14.43 -3.67
C ILE A 3 -39.21 13.14 -4.48
N THR A 4 -38.34 13.07 -5.48
CA THR A 4 -38.02 11.81 -6.14
C THR A 4 -37.13 10.99 -5.19
N THR A 5 -37.73 10.12 -4.39
CA THR A 5 -37.07 9.03 -3.70
C THR A 5 -36.40 8.16 -4.76
N ARG A 6 -35.08 8.32 -4.95
CA ARG A 6 -34.30 7.45 -5.81
C ARG A 6 -34.18 6.07 -5.14
N PHE A 7 -35.03 5.16 -5.54
CA PHE A 7 -34.87 3.73 -5.26
C PHE A 7 -33.68 3.20 -6.06
N PHE A 8 -32.47 3.25 -5.50
CA PHE A 8 -31.37 2.43 -5.99
C PHE A 8 -31.38 1.12 -5.21
N PRO A 9 -31.45 -0.04 -5.90
CA PRO A 9 -31.37 -1.32 -5.23
C PRO A 9 -30.02 -1.42 -4.51
N THR A 10 -30.06 -1.66 -3.21
CA THR A 10 -28.89 -1.98 -2.38
C THR A 10 -28.28 -3.28 -2.88
N ARG A 11 -27.30 -3.19 -3.79
CA ARG A 11 -26.56 -4.37 -4.26
C ARG A 11 -25.51 -4.78 -3.23
N PRO A 12 -25.33 -6.10 -3.02
CA PRO A 12 -24.34 -6.62 -2.08
C PRO A 12 -22.90 -6.24 -2.47
N LEU A 13 -21.97 -6.33 -1.51
CA LEU A 13 -20.54 -6.25 -1.71
C LEU A 13 -20.13 -7.21 -2.84
N GLY A 14 -19.69 -6.67 -3.99
CA GLY A 14 -19.37 -7.48 -5.16
C GLY A 14 -20.03 -6.96 -6.43
N SER A 15 -20.09 -5.66 -6.62
CA SER A 15 -20.69 -5.09 -7.81
C SER A 15 -19.79 -5.28 -9.03
N SER A 16 -20.39 -5.70 -10.13
CA SER A 16 -19.72 -5.95 -11.43
C SER A 16 -19.24 -4.67 -12.13
N ARG A 17 -19.38 -3.48 -11.52
CA ARG A 17 -19.15 -2.19 -12.17
C ARG A 17 -17.96 -1.40 -11.60
N ALA A 18 -17.29 -1.90 -10.58
CA ALA A 18 -16.09 -1.26 -10.01
C ALA A 18 -14.97 -1.03 -11.04
N HIS A 19 -14.89 -1.90 -12.07
CA HIS A 19 -13.95 -1.74 -13.18
C HIS A 19 -14.12 -0.40 -13.94
N LYS A 20 -15.32 0.18 -13.96
CA LYS A 20 -15.55 1.48 -14.61
C LYS A 20 -14.90 2.65 -13.85
N VAL A 21 -14.79 2.54 -12.52
CA VAL A 21 -14.04 3.51 -11.71
C VAL A 21 -12.55 3.36 -12.01
N LEU A 22 -12.06 2.12 -12.06
CA LEU A 22 -10.67 1.82 -12.42
C LEU A 22 -10.33 2.33 -13.83
N GLU A 23 -11.15 2.06 -14.84
CA GLU A 23 -10.96 2.56 -16.22
C GLU A 23 -10.83 4.09 -16.26
N ARG A 24 -11.69 4.80 -15.52
CA ARG A 24 -11.65 6.26 -15.41
C ARG A 24 -10.30 6.71 -14.83
N ASP A 25 -9.83 6.09 -13.74
CA ASP A 25 -8.58 6.48 -13.12
C ASP A 25 -7.38 6.19 -14.02
N VAL A 26 -7.36 5.06 -14.74
CA VAL A 26 -6.37 4.77 -15.76
C VAL A 26 -6.31 5.85 -16.84
N LEU A 27 -7.47 6.31 -17.33
CA LEU A 27 -7.52 7.35 -18.37
C LEU A 27 -7.00 8.71 -17.85
N VAL A 28 -7.32 9.08 -16.61
CA VAL A 28 -6.83 10.31 -15.97
C VAL A 28 -5.31 10.27 -15.81
N TYR A 29 -4.76 9.18 -15.30
CA TYR A 29 -3.32 9.05 -15.03
C TYR A 29 -2.50 8.80 -16.30
N ARG A 30 -3.07 8.21 -17.35
CA ARG A 30 -2.40 8.12 -18.64
C ARG A 30 -1.99 9.49 -19.18
N ARG A 31 -2.77 10.52 -18.91
CA ARG A 31 -2.43 11.91 -19.27
C ARG A 31 -1.35 12.52 -18.36
N ASN A 32 -1.26 12.04 -17.12
CA ASN A 32 -0.34 12.55 -16.10
C ASN A 32 0.69 11.47 -15.68
N TRP A 33 1.22 10.74 -16.64
CA TRP A 33 2.15 9.61 -16.43
C TRP A 33 3.40 9.99 -15.61
N THR A 34 3.83 11.26 -15.66
CA THR A 34 4.97 11.77 -14.91
C THR A 34 4.84 11.54 -13.40
N ILE A 35 3.60 11.60 -12.85
CA ILE A 35 3.34 11.35 -11.43
C ILE A 35 3.68 9.91 -11.04
N ILE A 36 3.45 8.95 -11.95
CA ILE A 36 3.80 7.55 -11.72
C ILE A 36 5.32 7.39 -11.72
N VAL A 37 5.99 8.02 -12.68
CA VAL A 37 7.46 7.93 -12.83
C VAL A 37 8.17 8.55 -11.62
N THR A 38 7.76 9.74 -11.17
CA THR A 38 8.43 10.43 -10.04
C THR A 38 8.35 9.63 -8.74
N GLY A 39 7.23 8.95 -8.47
CA GLY A 39 7.08 8.12 -7.26
C GLY A 39 7.92 6.85 -7.25
N PHE A 40 8.49 6.47 -8.40
CA PHE A 40 9.37 5.32 -8.52
C PHE A 40 10.83 5.65 -8.15
N PHE A 41 11.27 6.87 -8.33
CA PHE A 41 12.68 7.24 -8.11
C PHE A 41 13.07 7.27 -6.64
N GLU A 42 12.16 7.66 -5.74
CA GLU A 42 12.46 7.78 -4.30
C GLU A 42 13.04 6.48 -3.71
N PRO A 43 12.39 5.30 -3.84
CA PRO A 43 12.93 4.04 -3.31
C PRO A 43 14.25 3.62 -3.95
N ILE A 44 14.48 3.97 -5.23
CA ILE A 44 15.75 3.70 -5.91
C ILE A 44 16.88 4.54 -5.30
N PHE A 45 16.63 5.82 -5.05
CA PHE A 45 17.63 6.67 -4.40
C PHE A 45 17.95 6.18 -2.99
N TYR A 46 16.95 5.70 -2.24
CA TYR A 46 17.21 5.06 -0.96
C TYR A 46 18.06 3.79 -1.13
N LEU A 47 17.77 2.96 -2.12
CA LEU A 47 18.55 1.74 -2.39
C LEU A 47 19.99 2.06 -2.76
N LEU A 48 20.18 3.03 -3.64
CA LEU A 48 21.54 3.45 -4.06
C LEU A 48 22.29 4.16 -2.92
N GLY A 49 21.65 5.11 -2.23
CA GLY A 49 22.27 5.88 -1.17
C GLY A 49 22.53 5.06 0.08
N ILE A 50 21.50 4.40 0.60
CA ILE A 50 21.60 3.62 1.84
C ILE A 50 22.12 2.20 1.55
N GLY A 51 21.55 1.50 0.58
CA GLY A 51 21.92 0.11 0.30
C GLY A 51 23.38 -0.03 -0.10
N PHE A 52 23.85 0.74 -1.07
CA PHE A 52 25.25 0.70 -1.49
C PHE A 52 26.14 1.64 -0.69
N GLY A 53 25.68 2.86 -0.36
CA GLY A 53 26.46 3.82 0.40
C GLY A 53 26.83 3.34 1.80
N LEU A 54 25.84 2.96 2.62
CA LEU A 54 26.08 2.36 3.93
C LEU A 54 26.64 0.93 3.84
N GLY A 55 26.32 0.20 2.78
CA GLY A 55 26.83 -1.16 2.58
C GLY A 55 28.36 -1.24 2.58
N THR A 56 29.04 -0.20 2.10
CA THR A 56 30.52 -0.12 2.16
C THR A 56 31.07 0.02 3.58
N ILE A 57 30.27 0.51 4.52
CA ILE A 57 30.65 0.74 5.92
C ILE A 57 30.17 -0.41 6.80
N VAL A 58 28.94 -0.88 6.60
CA VAL A 58 28.29 -1.91 7.42
C VAL A 58 28.80 -3.30 7.04
N GLY A 59 29.13 -3.53 5.74
CA GLY A 59 29.49 -4.85 5.24
C GLY A 59 28.27 -5.75 5.04
N ASP A 60 28.44 -7.02 5.38
CA ASP A 60 27.36 -8.01 5.27
C ASP A 60 26.52 -8.09 6.55
N VAL A 61 25.23 -8.38 6.41
CA VAL A 61 24.32 -8.68 7.52
C VAL A 61 24.05 -10.17 7.53
N GLY A 62 24.67 -10.90 8.48
CA GLY A 62 24.76 -12.35 8.41
C GLY A 62 25.57 -12.76 7.18
N ASP A 63 24.99 -13.60 6.32
CA ASP A 63 25.65 -14.13 5.13
C ASP A 63 25.24 -13.41 3.83
N ILE A 64 24.55 -12.26 3.92
CA ILE A 64 24.06 -11.53 2.74
C ILE A 64 24.59 -10.10 2.70
N PRO A 65 24.89 -9.55 1.50
CA PRO A 65 25.27 -8.15 1.32
C PRO A 65 24.20 -7.19 1.87
N TYR A 66 24.63 -6.12 2.53
CA TYR A 66 23.71 -5.15 3.14
C TYR A 66 22.66 -4.61 2.15
N ALA A 67 23.04 -4.36 0.90
CA ALA A 67 22.09 -3.93 -0.12
C ALA A 67 20.99 -4.96 -0.39
N ALA A 68 21.32 -6.27 -0.40
CA ALA A 68 20.36 -7.34 -0.58
C ALA A 68 19.45 -7.52 0.66
N PHE A 69 19.95 -7.21 1.86
CA PHE A 69 19.15 -7.17 3.09
C PHE A 69 18.12 -6.04 3.10
N VAL A 70 18.52 -4.84 2.66
CA VAL A 70 17.67 -3.63 2.70
C VAL A 70 16.65 -3.60 1.55
N ALA A 71 17.00 -4.09 0.37
CA ALA A 71 16.19 -3.95 -0.84
C ALA A 71 14.75 -4.48 -0.71
N PRO A 72 14.46 -5.68 -0.15
CA PRO A 72 13.09 -6.15 0.07
C PRO A 72 12.28 -5.24 1.00
N GLY A 73 12.92 -4.67 2.02
CA GLY A 73 12.30 -3.72 2.94
C GLY A 73 11.92 -2.41 2.26
N LEU A 74 12.78 -1.87 1.41
CA LEU A 74 12.49 -0.69 0.60
C LEU A 74 11.36 -0.95 -0.41
N MET A 75 11.31 -2.15 -1.01
CA MET A 75 10.21 -2.54 -1.88
C MET A 75 8.88 -2.62 -1.12
N ALA A 76 8.88 -3.20 0.09
CA ALA A 76 7.69 -3.24 0.95
C ALA A 76 7.20 -1.83 1.30
N THR A 77 8.12 -0.95 1.65
CA THR A 77 7.83 0.46 1.96
C THR A 77 7.29 1.22 0.76
N ALA A 78 7.87 1.02 -0.42
CA ALA A 78 7.40 1.63 -1.66
C ALA A 78 5.97 1.19 -2.01
N ALA A 79 5.68 -0.11 -1.88
CA ALA A 79 4.34 -0.66 -2.11
C ALA A 79 3.32 -0.09 -1.11
N MET A 80 3.70 -0.04 0.18
CA MET A 80 2.85 0.54 1.23
C MET A 80 2.59 2.02 0.99
N ASN A 81 3.63 2.83 0.82
CA ASN A 81 3.51 4.29 0.67
C ASN A 81 2.76 4.67 -0.60
N GLY A 82 3.04 3.99 -1.72
CA GLY A 82 2.36 4.23 -2.99
C GLY A 82 0.85 3.99 -2.88
N ALA A 83 0.45 2.89 -2.28
CA ALA A 83 -0.95 2.54 -2.07
C ALA A 83 -1.62 3.43 -1.02
N LEU A 84 -0.93 3.72 0.09
CA LEU A 84 -1.44 4.58 1.16
C LEU A 84 -1.65 6.02 0.69
N PHE A 85 -0.71 6.58 -0.07
CA PHE A 85 -0.81 7.94 -0.60
C PHE A 85 -2.03 8.08 -1.51
N GLU A 86 -2.25 7.12 -2.42
CA GLU A 86 -3.43 7.11 -3.30
C GLU A 86 -4.72 7.01 -2.49
N ALA A 87 -4.75 6.11 -1.52
CA ALA A 87 -5.93 5.84 -0.70
C ALA A 87 -6.23 6.94 0.35
N THR A 88 -5.27 7.84 0.60
CA THR A 88 -5.45 8.94 1.55
C THR A 88 -5.57 10.28 0.83
N PHE A 89 -4.49 10.86 0.35
CA PHE A 89 -4.47 12.21 -0.25
C PHE A 89 -5.37 12.34 -1.46
N ASN A 90 -5.25 11.42 -2.42
CA ASN A 90 -6.05 11.50 -3.64
C ASN A 90 -7.52 11.20 -3.37
N LEU A 91 -7.82 10.23 -2.51
CA LEU A 91 -9.20 9.94 -2.11
C LEU A 91 -9.85 11.14 -1.41
N PHE A 92 -9.14 11.77 -0.46
CA PHE A 92 -9.63 12.95 0.25
C PHE A 92 -9.92 14.10 -0.71
N PHE A 93 -9.00 14.34 -1.67
CA PHE A 93 -9.19 15.36 -2.69
C PHE A 93 -10.43 15.07 -3.55
N LYS A 94 -10.59 13.83 -4.03
CA LYS A 94 -11.77 13.39 -4.79
C LYS A 94 -13.07 13.53 -4.00
N LEU A 95 -13.03 13.25 -2.68
CA LEU A 95 -14.20 13.29 -1.80
C LEU A 95 -14.60 14.72 -1.41
N LYS A 96 -13.64 15.58 -1.03
CA LYS A 96 -13.90 16.86 -0.40
C LYS A 96 -13.87 18.04 -1.37
N TYR A 97 -12.89 18.07 -2.28
CA TYR A 97 -12.65 19.20 -3.16
C TYR A 97 -13.21 18.98 -4.57
N ALA A 98 -12.83 17.94 -5.23
CA ALA A 98 -13.27 17.66 -6.59
C ALA A 98 -14.71 17.14 -6.69
N LYS A 99 -15.31 16.71 -5.57
CA LYS A 99 -16.66 16.11 -5.49
C LYS A 99 -16.90 15.04 -6.56
N THR A 100 -15.84 14.33 -6.91
CA THR A 100 -15.86 13.32 -7.98
C THR A 100 -16.86 12.22 -7.70
N PHE A 101 -17.03 11.84 -6.42
CA PHE A 101 -17.93 10.77 -6.04
C PHE A 101 -19.40 11.18 -6.16
N ASP A 102 -19.73 12.46 -5.99
CA ASP A 102 -21.09 12.98 -6.23
C ASP A 102 -21.46 12.80 -7.72
N ALA A 103 -20.51 13.09 -8.62
CA ALA A 103 -20.70 12.88 -10.06
C ALA A 103 -20.80 11.38 -10.41
N ILE A 104 -20.01 10.52 -9.81
CA ILE A 104 -20.09 9.06 -10.02
C ILE A 104 -21.44 8.51 -9.53
N LEU A 105 -21.94 8.98 -8.38
CA LEU A 105 -23.24 8.56 -7.84
C LEU A 105 -24.43 9.08 -8.63
N ALA A 106 -24.25 10.06 -9.51
CA ALA A 106 -25.28 10.44 -10.50
C ALA A 106 -25.42 9.39 -11.62
N THR A 107 -24.51 8.44 -11.71
CA THR A 107 -24.54 7.27 -12.62
C THR A 107 -25.07 6.04 -11.88
N PRO A 108 -25.30 4.89 -12.57
CA PRO A 108 -25.74 3.65 -11.91
C PRO A 108 -24.65 2.95 -11.06
N LEU A 109 -23.64 3.67 -10.58
CA LEU A 109 -22.58 3.18 -9.70
C LEU A 109 -22.94 3.47 -8.23
N GLY A 110 -22.57 2.54 -7.34
CA GLY A 110 -22.81 2.67 -5.90
C GLY A 110 -21.54 2.95 -5.09
N PRO A 111 -21.69 3.26 -3.78
CA PRO A 111 -20.53 3.48 -2.89
C PRO A 111 -19.57 2.29 -2.81
N SER A 112 -20.08 1.06 -2.95
CA SER A 112 -19.25 -0.15 -2.99
C SER A 112 -18.40 -0.23 -4.26
N ASP A 113 -18.95 0.23 -5.41
CA ASP A 113 -18.20 0.29 -6.67
C ASP A 113 -17.06 1.28 -6.56
N ILE A 114 -17.31 2.43 -5.92
CA ILE A 114 -16.28 3.44 -5.66
C ILE A 114 -15.19 2.86 -4.77
N ALA A 115 -15.54 2.23 -3.64
CA ALA A 115 -14.55 1.68 -2.72
C ALA A 115 -13.65 0.63 -3.38
N ILE A 116 -14.26 -0.33 -4.09
CA ILE A 116 -13.51 -1.39 -4.77
C ILE A 116 -12.67 -0.82 -5.92
N GLY A 117 -13.23 0.11 -6.70
CA GLY A 117 -12.53 0.72 -7.82
C GLY A 117 -11.30 1.54 -7.37
N GLU A 118 -11.44 2.35 -6.33
CA GLU A 118 -10.33 3.15 -5.78
C GLU A 118 -9.23 2.26 -5.15
N VAL A 119 -9.61 1.20 -4.42
CA VAL A 119 -8.64 0.21 -3.92
C VAL A 119 -7.93 -0.47 -5.09
N SER A 120 -8.67 -0.89 -6.11
CA SER A 120 -8.08 -1.53 -7.30
C SER A 120 -7.11 -0.60 -8.02
N TRP A 121 -7.39 0.70 -8.08
CA TRP A 121 -6.48 1.69 -8.64
C TRP A 121 -5.22 1.85 -7.78
N ALA A 122 -5.36 1.95 -6.47
CA ALA A 122 -4.23 2.03 -5.55
C ALA A 122 -3.31 0.79 -5.69
N LEU A 123 -3.90 -0.41 -5.81
CA LEU A 123 -3.17 -1.65 -6.06
C LEU A 123 -2.48 -1.65 -7.42
N THR A 124 -3.10 -1.13 -8.46
CA THR A 124 -2.49 -1.02 -9.80
C THR A 124 -1.23 -0.15 -9.75
N ARG A 125 -1.27 0.98 -9.04
CA ARG A 125 -0.07 1.81 -8.83
C ARG A 125 1.00 1.09 -8.02
N GLY A 126 0.62 0.46 -6.91
CA GLY A 126 1.53 -0.34 -6.09
C GLY A 126 2.19 -1.46 -6.90
N LEU A 127 1.44 -2.12 -7.79
CA LEU A 127 1.94 -3.15 -8.69
C LEU A 127 3.00 -2.61 -9.65
N LEU A 128 2.74 -1.46 -10.27
CA LEU A 128 3.70 -0.83 -11.18
C LEU A 128 5.02 -0.51 -10.46
N TYR A 129 4.94 0.03 -9.25
CA TYR A 129 6.13 0.32 -8.44
C TYR A 129 6.86 -0.95 -8.00
N ALA A 130 6.13 -1.98 -7.59
CA ALA A 130 6.70 -3.26 -7.19
C ALA A 130 7.42 -3.96 -8.35
N ILE A 131 6.82 -3.99 -9.54
CA ILE A 131 7.45 -4.58 -10.73
C ILE A 131 8.72 -3.80 -11.09
N ALA A 132 8.63 -2.48 -11.14
CA ALA A 132 9.77 -1.66 -11.50
C ALA A 132 10.92 -1.78 -10.48
N PHE A 133 10.59 -1.84 -9.18
CA PHE A 133 11.59 -2.02 -8.14
C PHE A 133 12.22 -3.42 -8.18
N LEU A 134 11.41 -4.47 -8.40
CA LEU A 134 11.91 -5.84 -8.55
C LEU A 134 12.85 -5.95 -9.76
N LEU A 135 12.54 -5.29 -10.87
CA LEU A 135 13.44 -5.26 -12.05
C LEU A 135 14.80 -4.62 -11.69
N VAL A 136 14.80 -3.53 -10.92
CA VAL A 136 16.06 -2.93 -10.44
C VAL A 136 16.81 -3.90 -9.54
N MET A 137 16.13 -4.57 -8.60
CA MET A 137 16.75 -5.57 -7.74
C MET A 137 17.36 -6.74 -8.52
N LEU A 138 16.66 -7.21 -9.57
CA LEU A 138 17.16 -8.30 -10.44
C LEU A 138 18.40 -7.85 -11.25
N VAL A 139 18.38 -6.64 -11.80
CA VAL A 139 19.54 -6.09 -12.57
C VAL A 139 20.76 -5.92 -11.65
N LEU A 140 20.55 -5.55 -10.39
CA LEU A 140 21.62 -5.37 -9.41
C LEU A 140 22.03 -6.67 -8.70
N GLY A 141 21.41 -7.81 -9.02
CA GLY A 141 21.73 -9.11 -8.39
C GLY A 141 21.35 -9.21 -6.91
N LEU A 142 20.36 -8.44 -6.46
CA LEU A 142 19.94 -8.36 -5.05
C LEU A 142 18.83 -9.37 -4.68
N VAL A 143 18.35 -10.14 -5.64
CA VAL A 143 17.39 -11.23 -5.43
C VAL A 143 18.17 -12.55 -5.39
N LEU A 144 18.21 -13.16 -4.22
CA LEU A 144 19.08 -14.33 -3.97
C LEU A 144 18.37 -15.66 -4.26
N SER A 145 17.04 -15.65 -4.44
CA SER A 145 16.25 -16.86 -4.65
C SER A 145 15.27 -16.72 -5.83
N PRO A 146 14.97 -17.82 -6.56
CA PRO A 146 13.90 -17.85 -7.54
C PRO A 146 12.52 -17.49 -6.98
N LEU A 147 12.32 -17.66 -5.66
CA LEU A 147 11.09 -17.27 -4.97
C LEU A 147 10.88 -15.74 -4.93
N GLY A 148 11.89 -14.95 -5.33
CA GLY A 148 11.78 -13.49 -5.46
C GLY A 148 10.63 -13.03 -6.35
N ILE A 149 10.13 -13.86 -7.28
CA ILE A 149 8.93 -13.53 -8.07
C ILE A 149 7.67 -13.37 -7.20
N LEU A 150 7.62 -14.05 -6.03
CA LEU A 150 6.52 -13.94 -5.07
C LEU A 150 6.52 -12.60 -4.33
N MET A 151 7.57 -11.80 -4.46
CA MET A 151 7.59 -10.45 -3.93
C MET A 151 6.52 -9.55 -4.60
N ILE A 152 6.14 -9.83 -5.86
CA ILE A 152 5.08 -9.08 -6.56
C ILE A 152 3.71 -9.29 -5.88
N PRO A 153 3.17 -10.51 -5.75
CA PRO A 153 1.92 -10.71 -5.02
C PRO A 153 2.03 -10.32 -3.54
N GLY A 154 3.20 -10.47 -2.91
CA GLY A 154 3.45 -9.97 -1.57
C GLY A 154 3.32 -8.45 -1.46
N ALA A 155 3.91 -7.70 -2.39
CA ALA A 155 3.80 -6.24 -2.45
C ALA A 155 2.35 -5.79 -2.70
N LEU A 156 1.58 -6.53 -3.53
CA LEU A 156 0.14 -6.28 -3.71
C LEU A 156 -0.64 -6.47 -2.41
N LEU A 157 -0.29 -7.48 -1.62
CA LEU A 157 -0.94 -7.74 -0.34
C LEU A 157 -0.64 -6.62 0.68
N ILE A 158 0.61 -6.14 0.73
CA ILE A 158 1.00 -4.97 1.53
C ILE A 158 0.21 -3.74 1.07
N GLY A 159 0.15 -3.50 -0.24
CA GLY A 159 -0.61 -2.40 -0.84
C GLY A 159 -2.10 -2.49 -0.51
N LEU A 160 -2.71 -3.69 -0.55
CA LEU A 160 -4.10 -3.90 -0.18
C LEU A 160 -4.36 -3.52 1.28
N ALA A 161 -3.53 -4.00 2.19
CA ALA A 161 -3.64 -3.70 3.60
C ALA A 161 -3.52 -2.18 3.86
N ALA A 162 -2.49 -1.55 3.29
CA ALA A 162 -2.23 -0.12 3.45
C ALA A 162 -3.33 0.76 2.81
N ALA A 163 -3.72 0.49 1.56
CA ALA A 163 -4.76 1.24 0.86
C ALA A 163 -6.09 1.15 1.59
N SER A 164 -6.47 -0.04 2.02
CA SER A 164 -7.76 -0.28 2.67
C SER A 164 -7.87 0.44 4.01
N VAL A 165 -6.82 0.39 4.83
CA VAL A 165 -6.78 1.09 6.12
C VAL A 165 -6.67 2.60 5.90
N GLY A 166 -5.81 3.04 4.97
CA GLY A 166 -5.69 4.45 4.60
C GLY A 166 -7.01 5.05 4.12
N MET A 167 -7.72 4.34 3.26
CA MET A 167 -9.03 4.73 2.78
C MET A 167 -10.06 4.81 3.92
N ALA A 168 -10.09 3.81 4.80
CA ALA A 168 -10.95 3.83 5.98
C ALA A 168 -10.65 5.06 6.86
N ALA A 169 -9.38 5.33 7.17
CA ALA A 169 -8.95 6.49 7.94
C ALA A 169 -9.38 7.80 7.27
N THR A 170 -9.21 7.93 5.95
CA THR A 170 -9.59 9.12 5.18
C THR A 170 -11.07 9.44 5.29
N THR A 171 -11.94 8.45 5.44
CA THR A 171 -13.39 8.71 5.64
C THR A 171 -13.72 9.41 6.95
N TYR A 172 -12.81 9.44 7.92
CA TYR A 172 -12.95 10.16 9.20
C TYR A 172 -12.29 11.52 9.18
N MET A 173 -11.40 11.79 8.23
CA MET A 173 -10.68 13.06 8.12
C MET A 173 -11.62 14.20 7.70
N ARG A 174 -11.44 15.35 8.34
CA ARG A 174 -12.27 16.55 8.10
C ARG A 174 -11.48 17.67 7.46
N LYS A 175 -10.20 17.80 7.83
CA LYS A 175 -9.30 18.88 7.43
C LYS A 175 -8.01 18.31 6.84
N TRP A 176 -7.31 19.15 6.11
CA TRP A 176 -6.01 18.78 5.53
C TRP A 176 -4.97 18.42 6.60
N GLN A 177 -5.01 19.09 7.75
CA GLN A 177 -4.10 18.82 8.87
C GLN A 177 -4.26 17.42 9.46
N ASP A 178 -5.37 16.75 9.23
CA ASP A 178 -5.59 15.38 9.72
C ASP A 178 -4.62 14.38 9.07
N PHE A 179 -3.96 14.77 7.94
CA PHE A 179 -2.91 13.95 7.32
C PHE A 179 -1.61 13.91 8.13
N ASP A 180 -1.37 14.85 9.02
CA ASP A 180 -0.21 14.82 9.90
C ASP A 180 -0.20 13.55 10.75
N VAL A 181 -1.39 13.06 11.13
CA VAL A 181 -1.55 11.79 11.86
C VAL A 181 -1.03 10.61 11.04
N VAL A 182 -1.29 10.59 9.73
CA VAL A 182 -0.79 9.52 8.84
C VAL A 182 0.74 9.53 8.85
N THR A 183 1.34 10.72 8.71
CA THR A 183 2.80 10.87 8.70
C THR A 183 3.42 10.46 10.04
N VAL A 184 2.82 10.91 11.16
CA VAL A 184 3.27 10.56 12.52
C VAL A 184 3.23 9.05 12.79
N VAL A 185 2.32 8.32 12.17
CA VAL A 185 2.23 6.86 12.31
C VAL A 185 3.16 6.15 11.34
N THR A 186 3.21 6.59 10.08
CA THR A 186 3.96 5.86 9.04
C THR A 186 5.47 6.05 9.14
N MET A 187 5.94 7.22 9.58
CA MET A 187 7.37 7.50 9.67
C MET A 187 8.10 6.63 10.72
N PRO A 188 7.63 6.53 11.98
CA PRO A 188 8.22 5.57 12.91
C PRO A 188 8.09 4.12 12.43
N MET A 189 6.94 3.76 11.86
CA MET A 189 6.73 2.43 11.31
C MET A 189 7.76 2.08 10.22
N PHE A 190 8.16 3.04 9.39
CA PHE A 190 9.22 2.87 8.39
C PHE A 190 10.60 2.69 9.03
N LEU A 191 10.96 3.56 9.99
CA LEU A 191 12.27 3.52 10.64
C LEU A 191 12.49 2.22 11.43
N PHE A 192 11.46 1.74 12.11
CA PHE A 192 11.54 0.58 12.99
C PHE A 192 11.13 -0.73 12.31
N SER A 193 10.77 -0.73 11.02
CA SER A 193 10.24 -1.91 10.30
C SER A 193 11.20 -3.07 10.08
N GLY A 194 12.43 -3.01 10.59
CA GLY A 194 13.48 -3.97 10.25
C GLY A 194 13.99 -3.86 8.80
N THR A 195 13.70 -2.74 8.13
CA THR A 195 14.20 -2.48 6.76
C THR A 195 15.71 -2.29 6.76
N PHE A 196 16.24 -1.48 7.67
CA PHE A 196 17.65 -1.03 7.66
C PHE A 196 18.56 -1.89 8.53
N PHE A 197 18.03 -2.54 9.55
CA PHE A 197 18.77 -3.43 10.45
C PHE A 197 17.84 -4.50 11.03
N PRO A 198 18.39 -5.64 11.50
CA PRO A 198 17.61 -6.69 12.12
C PRO A 198 16.91 -6.19 13.38
N ILE A 199 15.66 -6.63 13.61
CA ILE A 199 14.89 -6.20 14.80
C ILE A 199 15.47 -6.70 16.12
N SER A 200 16.28 -7.76 16.07
CA SER A 200 17.00 -8.32 17.22
C SER A 200 17.98 -7.36 17.91
N VAL A 201 18.29 -6.21 17.31
CA VAL A 201 19.09 -5.14 17.94
C VAL A 201 18.27 -4.31 18.93
N TYR A 202 16.93 -4.44 18.89
CA TYR A 202 16.05 -3.70 19.80
C TYR A 202 15.87 -4.39 21.15
N PRO A 203 15.49 -3.65 22.20
CA PRO A 203 15.00 -4.27 23.42
C PRO A 203 13.70 -5.07 23.18
N ASP A 204 13.48 -6.15 23.95
CA ASP A 204 12.38 -7.11 23.75
C ASP A 204 10.99 -6.45 23.63
N TRP A 205 10.73 -5.40 24.41
CA TRP A 205 9.45 -4.69 24.35
C TRP A 205 9.23 -3.95 23.03
N LEU A 206 10.31 -3.39 22.44
CA LEU A 206 10.24 -2.68 21.17
C LEU A 206 10.19 -3.66 20.00
N GLU A 207 10.96 -4.76 20.08
CA GLU A 207 10.92 -5.84 19.10
C GLU A 207 9.47 -6.36 18.95
N THR A 208 8.80 -6.70 20.06
CA THR A 208 7.40 -7.14 20.07
C THR A 208 6.46 -6.08 19.44
N MET A 209 6.65 -4.81 19.75
CA MET A 209 5.85 -3.73 19.14
C MET A 209 6.05 -3.64 17.63
N VAL A 210 7.29 -3.76 17.17
CA VAL A 210 7.65 -3.71 15.75
C VAL A 210 7.05 -4.89 15.01
N GLU A 211 7.09 -6.08 15.58
CA GLU A 211 6.51 -7.30 15.00
C GLU A 211 5.01 -7.19 14.75
N LEU A 212 4.30 -6.39 15.54
CA LEU A 212 2.87 -6.15 15.37
C LEU A 212 2.57 -5.14 14.23
N THR A 213 3.58 -4.44 13.71
CA THR A 213 3.34 -3.46 12.65
C THR A 213 3.14 -4.13 11.29
N PRO A 214 2.20 -3.62 10.48
CA PRO A 214 1.94 -4.20 9.15
C PRO A 214 3.14 -4.07 8.21
N LEU A 215 3.95 -3.02 8.36
CA LEU A 215 5.13 -2.86 7.51
C LEU A 215 6.21 -3.89 7.83
N TYR A 216 6.48 -4.17 9.11
CA TYR A 216 7.41 -5.24 9.48
C TYR A 216 6.98 -6.59 8.89
N ARG A 217 5.69 -6.94 9.02
CA ARG A 217 5.15 -8.18 8.43
C ARG A 217 5.37 -8.23 6.91
N GLY A 218 5.19 -7.11 6.23
CA GLY A 218 5.49 -6.99 4.81
C GLY A 218 6.98 -7.14 4.50
N VAL A 219 7.86 -6.48 5.26
CA VAL A 219 9.32 -6.56 5.11
C VAL A 219 9.82 -7.98 5.34
N HIS A 220 9.37 -8.63 6.42
CA HIS A 220 9.73 -10.01 6.74
C HIS A 220 9.32 -10.96 5.61
N MET A 221 8.07 -10.87 5.14
CA MET A 221 7.56 -11.68 4.04
C MET A 221 8.37 -11.49 2.76
N LEU A 222 8.60 -10.24 2.31
CA LEU A 222 9.33 -9.98 1.07
C LEU A 222 10.81 -10.41 1.19
N ARG A 223 11.42 -10.23 2.35
CA ARG A 223 12.81 -10.68 2.60
C ARG A 223 12.89 -12.19 2.52
N SER A 224 11.97 -12.92 3.15
CA SER A 224 11.91 -14.37 3.06
C SER A 224 11.76 -14.89 1.63
N PHE A 225 11.00 -14.20 0.78
CA PHE A 225 10.93 -14.55 -0.64
C PHE A 225 12.21 -14.21 -1.40
N SER A 226 12.87 -13.10 -1.08
CA SER A 226 14.13 -12.70 -1.72
C SER A 226 15.29 -13.62 -1.39
N THR A 227 15.38 -14.08 -0.14
CA THR A 227 16.45 -15.00 0.33
C THR A 227 16.15 -16.47 0.09
N GLY A 228 14.85 -16.81 -0.04
CA GLY A 228 14.40 -18.20 -0.14
C GLY A 228 14.15 -18.89 1.20
N GLU A 229 14.34 -18.21 2.31
CA GLU A 229 14.11 -18.73 3.66
C GLU A 229 12.64 -18.59 4.08
N VAL A 230 11.77 -19.40 3.47
CA VAL A 230 10.33 -19.35 3.71
C VAL A 230 9.96 -20.25 4.88
N GLY A 231 9.76 -19.64 6.05
CA GLY A 231 9.27 -20.31 7.27
C GLY A 231 7.76 -20.18 7.48
N PRO A 232 7.21 -20.83 8.51
CA PRO A 232 5.77 -20.77 8.85
C PRO A 232 5.29 -19.34 9.21
N MET A 233 6.20 -18.46 9.64
CA MET A 233 5.90 -17.06 9.94
C MET A 233 5.42 -16.29 8.70
N VAL A 234 5.87 -16.64 7.50
CA VAL A 234 5.41 -16.01 6.25
C VAL A 234 3.91 -16.22 6.04
N LEU A 235 3.38 -17.40 6.43
CA LEU A 235 1.94 -17.63 6.38
C LEU A 235 1.18 -16.69 7.34
N LEU A 236 1.72 -16.46 8.54
CA LEU A 236 1.16 -15.52 9.50
C LEU A 236 1.15 -14.09 8.92
N ASP A 237 2.24 -13.67 8.27
CA ASP A 237 2.34 -12.36 7.63
C ASP A 237 1.28 -12.18 6.53
N ILE A 238 1.11 -13.22 5.69
CA ILE A 238 0.08 -13.23 4.63
C ILE A 238 -1.32 -13.11 5.24
N VAL A 239 -1.64 -13.93 6.23
CA VAL A 239 -2.96 -13.92 6.89
C VAL A 239 -3.20 -12.57 7.58
N TYR A 240 -2.21 -12.05 8.30
CA TYR A 240 -2.30 -10.76 8.98
C TYR A 240 -2.64 -9.61 8.00
N LEU A 241 -1.87 -9.48 6.92
CA LEU A 241 -2.06 -8.45 5.91
C LEU A 241 -3.38 -8.63 5.15
N ALA A 242 -3.77 -9.86 4.82
CA ALA A 242 -5.04 -10.15 4.17
C ALA A 242 -6.25 -9.77 5.05
N VAL A 243 -6.23 -10.16 6.32
CA VAL A 243 -7.30 -9.83 7.28
C VAL A 243 -7.39 -8.32 7.47
N MET A 244 -6.24 -7.64 7.63
CA MET A 244 -6.19 -6.19 7.75
C MET A 244 -6.80 -5.50 6.51
N GLY A 245 -6.44 -5.97 5.31
CA GLY A 245 -6.99 -5.47 4.06
C GLY A 245 -8.50 -5.66 3.95
N LEU A 246 -9.01 -6.85 4.25
CA LEU A 246 -10.44 -7.17 4.19
C LEU A 246 -11.26 -6.33 5.19
N ILE A 247 -10.76 -6.18 6.43
CA ILE A 247 -11.40 -5.33 7.44
C ILE A 247 -11.43 -3.87 6.97
N GLY A 248 -10.31 -3.36 6.44
CA GLY A 248 -10.22 -2.00 5.92
C GLY A 248 -11.23 -1.73 4.79
N VAL A 249 -11.34 -2.64 3.81
CA VAL A 249 -12.34 -2.54 2.73
C VAL A 249 -13.76 -2.53 3.29
N ALA A 250 -14.07 -3.41 4.24
CA ALA A 250 -15.41 -3.51 4.84
C ALA A 250 -15.78 -2.21 5.58
N ILE A 251 -14.85 -1.65 6.36
CA ILE A 251 -15.04 -0.36 7.06
C ILE A 251 -15.26 0.76 6.04
N THR A 252 -14.41 0.85 5.01
CA THR A 252 -14.50 1.87 3.96
C THR A 252 -15.86 1.82 3.26
N ALA A 253 -16.30 0.64 2.82
CA ALA A 253 -17.57 0.48 2.12
C ALA A 253 -18.77 0.92 2.98
N ARG A 254 -18.74 0.58 4.28
CA ARG A 254 -19.79 1.01 5.24
C ARG A 254 -19.79 2.53 5.44
N ARG A 255 -18.61 3.11 5.61
CA ARG A 255 -18.46 4.56 5.86
C ARG A 255 -18.82 5.40 4.65
N LEU A 256 -18.35 5.02 3.45
CA LEU A 256 -18.70 5.71 2.22
C LEU A 256 -20.22 5.68 1.97
N ARG A 257 -20.87 4.55 2.25
CA ARG A 257 -22.34 4.49 2.18
C ARG A 257 -23.00 5.54 3.08
N GLY A 258 -22.54 5.67 4.33
CA GLY A 258 -23.10 6.65 5.27
C GLY A 258 -22.75 8.11 4.94
N LEU A 259 -21.65 8.36 4.21
CA LEU A 259 -21.24 9.71 3.82
C LEU A 259 -21.91 10.19 2.52
N LEU A 260 -22.12 9.28 1.57
CA LEU A 260 -22.54 9.61 0.21
C LEU A 260 -24.04 9.42 -0.05
N LEU A 261 -24.75 8.70 0.82
CA LEU A 261 -26.20 8.46 0.68
C LEU A 261 -27.04 9.26 1.72
N LYS A 262 -26.51 10.37 2.22
CA LYS A 262 -27.24 11.29 3.08
C LYS A 262 -28.19 12.18 2.29
#